data_8b39e02854a0477978fd31384b1c7829
#
_entry.id   8b39e02854a0477978fd31384b1c7829
#
_cell.length_a   1.000
_cell.length_b   1.000
_cell.length_c   1.000
_cell.angle_alpha   90.00
_cell.angle_beta   90.00
_cell.angle_gamma   90.00
#
_symmetry.space_group_name_H-M   'P 1'
#
loop_
_entity.id
_entity.type
_entity.pdbx_description
1 polymer ?
#
loop_
_entity_poly.entity_id
_entity_poly.type
_entity_poly.pdbx_seq_one_letter_code
_entity_poly.pdbx_strand_id
1 'polypeptide(L)'
;MQSLSGRDKAYSFVRDQVLTSPAATGTFLNEQELATRIGVSRTPVREALLMLQAEGLVEMVPKRGAHVPAMSGRQIGELMELRGVLERHAASASLKAGAPPVAQMRDALDRQESLADTRTAEGAKEFIDLDGLFHQILVDAAGSEL
;
A
#
# COMPACT_ATOMS: atom_id res chain seq x y z
N MET A 1 8.46 -20.57 13.45
CA MET A 1 8.24 -19.63 12.31
C MET A 1 7.43 -20.36 11.26
N GLN A 2 6.14 -20.02 11.10
CA GLN A 2 5.34 -20.56 9.99
C GLN A 2 5.89 -19.99 8.68
N SER A 3 6.26 -20.86 7.73
CA SER A 3 6.63 -20.39 6.40
C SER A 3 5.38 -19.81 5.73
N LEU A 4 5.49 -18.60 5.18
CA LEU A 4 4.42 -17.99 4.38
C LEU A 4 3.97 -18.97 3.29
N SER A 5 2.66 -19.09 3.08
CA SER A 5 2.13 -19.90 1.97
C SER A 5 2.62 -19.34 0.62
N GLY A 6 2.62 -20.17 -0.42
CA GLY A 6 2.98 -19.72 -1.77
C GLY A 6 2.11 -18.56 -2.25
N ARG A 7 0.83 -18.54 -1.86
CA ARG A 7 -0.11 -17.45 -2.14
C ARG A 7 0.29 -16.17 -1.41
N ASP A 8 0.61 -16.25 -0.11
CA ASP A 8 0.97 -15.07 0.68
C ASP A 8 2.30 -14.46 0.20
N LYS A 9 3.26 -15.31 -0.19
CA LYS A 9 4.51 -14.87 -0.84
C LYS A 9 4.22 -14.12 -2.15
N ALA A 10 3.34 -14.68 -2.98
CA ALA A 10 2.98 -14.06 -4.25
C ALA A 10 2.22 -12.74 -4.03
N TYR A 11 1.29 -12.71 -3.09
CA TYR A 11 0.53 -11.50 -2.74
C TYR A 11 1.46 -10.37 -2.29
N SER A 12 2.33 -10.61 -1.30
CA SER A 12 3.26 -9.59 -0.80
C SER A 12 4.21 -9.11 -1.88
N PHE A 13 4.76 -10.03 -2.69
CA PHE A 13 5.66 -9.67 -3.78
C PHE A 13 4.99 -8.76 -4.82
N VAL A 14 3.79 -9.11 -5.28
CA VAL A 14 3.08 -8.32 -6.29
C VAL A 14 2.63 -6.98 -5.71
N ARG A 15 2.10 -6.96 -4.48
CA ARG A 15 1.68 -5.74 -3.79
C ARG A 15 2.84 -4.75 -3.65
N ASP A 16 4.00 -5.23 -3.24
CA ASP A 16 5.18 -4.38 -3.09
C ASP A 16 5.63 -3.78 -4.42
N GLN A 17 5.53 -4.54 -5.52
CA GLN A 17 5.85 -4.02 -6.86
C GLN A 17 4.81 -3.02 -7.38
N VAL A 18 3.52 -3.29 -7.15
CA VAL A 18 2.44 -2.39 -7.58
C VAL A 18 2.49 -1.07 -6.81
N LEU A 19 2.75 -1.13 -5.51
CA LEU A 19 2.73 0.06 -4.65
C LEU A 19 4.01 0.89 -4.74
N THR A 20 5.16 0.27 -5.03
CA THR A 20 6.47 0.95 -4.97
C THR A 20 7.07 1.30 -6.32
N SER A 21 6.55 0.72 -7.42
CA SER A 21 7.09 0.96 -8.76
C SER A 21 6.14 1.77 -9.63
N PRO A 22 6.43 3.05 -9.89
CA PRO A 22 5.66 3.83 -10.87
C PRO A 22 5.65 3.20 -12.26
N ALA A 23 6.70 2.43 -12.61
CA ALA A 23 6.81 1.73 -13.89
C ALA A 23 5.79 0.58 -14.05
N ALA A 24 5.20 0.08 -12.98
CA ALA A 24 4.17 -0.95 -13.06
C ALA A 24 2.81 -0.39 -13.50
N THR A 25 2.55 0.89 -13.25
CA THR A 25 1.29 1.55 -13.61
C THR A 25 1.05 1.50 -15.12
N GLY A 26 -0.13 1.05 -15.53
CA GLY A 26 -0.51 0.88 -16.94
C GLY A 26 0.07 -0.37 -17.62
N THR A 27 0.82 -1.22 -16.90
CA THR A 27 1.43 -2.43 -17.45
C THR A 27 0.60 -3.69 -17.17
N PHE A 28 1.01 -4.80 -17.79
CA PHE A 28 0.44 -6.12 -17.55
C PHE A 28 1.42 -6.97 -16.75
N LEU A 29 0.91 -7.61 -15.70
CA LEU A 29 1.63 -8.59 -14.91
C LEU A 29 1.34 -10.00 -15.45
N ASN A 30 2.38 -10.71 -15.88
CA ASN A 30 2.26 -12.06 -16.42
C ASN A 30 2.38 -13.10 -15.30
N GLU A 31 1.37 -13.99 -15.17
CA GLU A 31 1.35 -15.03 -14.13
C GLU A 31 2.58 -15.95 -14.18
N GLN A 32 3.03 -16.33 -15.38
CA GLN A 32 4.16 -17.24 -15.54
C GLN A 32 5.50 -16.59 -15.15
N GLU A 33 5.67 -15.33 -15.54
CA GLU A 33 6.85 -14.54 -15.18
C GLU A 33 6.93 -14.32 -13.68
N LEU A 34 5.83 -13.94 -13.05
CA LEU A 34 5.73 -13.79 -11.60
C LEU A 34 6.01 -15.09 -10.87
N ALA A 35 5.45 -16.21 -11.33
CA ALA A 35 5.68 -17.54 -10.76
C ALA A 35 7.17 -17.89 -10.76
N THR A 36 7.87 -17.63 -11.87
CA THR A 36 9.32 -17.85 -12.01
C THR A 36 10.12 -16.97 -11.05
N ARG A 37 9.79 -15.68 -10.97
CA ARG A 37 10.50 -14.70 -10.11
C ARG A 37 10.34 -15.00 -8.62
N ILE A 38 9.15 -15.45 -8.21
CA ILE A 38 8.82 -15.74 -6.81
C ILE A 38 9.27 -17.15 -6.39
N GLY A 39 9.48 -18.06 -7.36
CA GLY A 39 9.83 -19.45 -7.09
C GLY A 39 8.62 -20.29 -6.62
N VAL A 40 7.43 -20.02 -7.16
CA VAL A 40 6.19 -20.77 -6.88
C VAL A 40 5.52 -21.23 -8.18
N SER A 41 4.47 -22.07 -8.07
CA SER A 41 3.66 -22.43 -9.24
C SER A 41 2.70 -21.28 -9.63
N ARG A 42 2.06 -21.40 -10.79
CA ARG A 42 1.11 -20.38 -11.29
C ARG A 42 -0.15 -20.24 -10.45
N THR A 43 -0.62 -21.33 -9.85
CA THR A 43 -1.86 -21.34 -9.06
C THR A 43 -1.84 -20.32 -7.91
N PRO A 44 -0.86 -20.34 -6.97
CA PRO A 44 -0.79 -19.35 -5.91
C PRO A 44 -0.61 -17.91 -6.43
N VAL A 45 0.07 -17.71 -7.57
CA VAL A 45 0.17 -16.37 -8.20
C VAL A 45 -1.20 -15.88 -8.65
N ARG A 46 -1.97 -16.74 -9.32
CA ARG A 46 -3.32 -16.40 -9.77
C ARG A 46 -4.25 -16.08 -8.60
N GLU A 47 -4.19 -16.86 -7.51
CA GLU A 47 -4.95 -16.59 -6.29
C GLU A 47 -4.58 -15.24 -5.68
N ALA A 48 -3.29 -14.92 -5.61
CA ALA A 48 -2.81 -13.63 -5.13
C ALA A 48 -3.29 -12.45 -6.01
N LEU A 49 -3.26 -12.61 -7.34
CA LEU A 49 -3.77 -11.60 -8.26
C LEU A 49 -5.29 -11.39 -8.13
N LEU A 50 -6.05 -12.46 -7.86
CA LEU A 50 -7.49 -12.34 -7.59
C LEU A 50 -7.78 -11.61 -6.27
N MET A 51 -6.94 -11.79 -5.23
CA MET A 51 -7.04 -11.01 -4.00
C MET A 51 -6.76 -9.51 -4.28
N LEU A 52 -5.70 -9.21 -5.00
CA LEU A 52 -5.36 -7.84 -5.39
C LEU A 52 -6.42 -7.19 -6.29
N GLN A 53 -7.11 -8.00 -7.12
CA GLN A 53 -8.26 -7.54 -7.90
C GLN A 53 -9.44 -7.17 -6.97
N ALA A 54 -9.71 -7.98 -5.97
CA ALA A 54 -10.78 -7.68 -5.00
C ALA A 54 -10.49 -6.39 -4.21
N GLU A 55 -9.22 -6.03 -4.04
CA GLU A 55 -8.76 -4.78 -3.44
C GLU A 55 -8.70 -3.61 -4.44
N GLY A 56 -9.01 -3.84 -5.72
CA GLY A 56 -8.98 -2.81 -6.76
C GLY A 56 -7.56 -2.42 -7.23
N LEU A 57 -6.53 -3.17 -6.84
CA LEU A 57 -5.14 -2.87 -7.18
C LEU A 57 -4.73 -3.36 -8.58
N VAL A 58 -5.42 -4.37 -9.11
CA VAL A 58 -5.22 -4.88 -10.47
C VAL A 58 -6.57 -5.24 -11.11
N GLU A 59 -6.57 -5.36 -12.43
CA GLU A 59 -7.72 -5.84 -13.23
C GLU A 59 -7.32 -7.10 -13.99
N MET A 60 -8.03 -8.22 -13.78
CA MET A 60 -7.75 -9.44 -14.52
C MET A 60 -8.27 -9.32 -15.96
N VAL A 61 -7.36 -9.43 -16.93
CA VAL A 61 -7.68 -9.37 -18.35
C VAL A 61 -7.50 -10.76 -18.96
N PRO A 62 -8.57 -11.37 -19.52
CA PRO A 62 -8.49 -12.71 -20.11
C PRO A 62 -7.35 -12.83 -21.12
N LYS A 63 -6.55 -13.90 -21.00
CA LYS A 63 -5.40 -14.23 -21.86
C LYS A 63 -4.23 -13.23 -21.82
N ARG A 64 -4.29 -12.15 -21.05
CA ARG A 64 -3.23 -11.13 -20.95
C ARG A 64 -2.59 -11.05 -19.55
N GLY A 65 -3.24 -11.58 -18.53
CA GLY A 65 -2.79 -11.49 -17.12
C GLY A 65 -3.48 -10.38 -16.35
N ALA A 66 -2.82 -9.84 -15.33
CA ALA A 66 -3.36 -8.76 -14.52
C ALA A 66 -2.84 -7.40 -15.03
N HIS A 67 -3.75 -6.48 -15.33
CA HIS A 67 -3.44 -5.09 -15.66
C HIS A 67 -3.37 -4.26 -14.38
N VAL A 68 -2.36 -3.41 -14.26
CA VAL A 68 -2.25 -2.41 -13.20
C VAL A 68 -2.89 -1.12 -13.68
N PRO A 69 -4.08 -0.74 -13.18
CA PRO A 69 -4.75 0.46 -13.67
C PRO A 69 -3.98 1.73 -13.29
N ALA A 70 -3.99 2.69 -14.20
CA ALA A 70 -3.52 4.04 -13.90
C ALA A 70 -4.66 4.84 -13.25
N MET A 71 -4.43 5.39 -12.08
CA MET A 71 -5.38 6.32 -11.49
C MET A 71 -5.35 7.66 -12.24
N SER A 72 -6.50 8.18 -12.60
CA SER A 72 -6.62 9.53 -13.14
C SER A 72 -6.33 10.58 -12.06
N GLY A 73 -5.85 11.76 -12.46
CA GLY A 73 -5.65 12.87 -11.52
C GLY A 73 -6.91 13.25 -10.74
N ARG A 74 -8.10 13.06 -11.34
CA ARG A 74 -9.39 13.26 -10.67
C ARG A 74 -9.59 12.24 -9.54
N GLN A 75 -9.35 10.94 -9.79
CA GLN A 75 -9.47 9.89 -8.76
C GLN A 75 -8.49 10.12 -7.61
N ILE A 76 -7.25 10.54 -7.92
CA ILE A 76 -6.27 10.91 -6.89
C ILE A 76 -6.79 12.09 -6.06
N GLY A 77 -7.34 13.12 -6.70
CA GLY A 77 -7.92 14.28 -6.01
C GLY A 77 -9.07 13.88 -5.08
N GLU A 78 -10.00 13.07 -5.55
CA GLU A 78 -11.14 12.56 -4.77
C GLU A 78 -10.68 11.73 -3.55
N LEU A 79 -9.64 10.90 -3.71
CA LEU A 79 -9.05 10.13 -2.60
C LEU A 79 -8.38 11.05 -1.56
N MET A 80 -7.63 12.05 -2.01
CA MET A 80 -6.98 13.01 -1.10
C MET A 80 -8.02 13.85 -0.33
N GLU A 81 -9.12 14.21 -0.97
CA GLU A 81 -10.24 14.92 -0.31
C GLU A 81 -10.87 14.04 0.78
N LEU A 82 -11.19 12.78 0.45
CA LEU A 82 -11.74 11.82 1.40
C LEU A 82 -10.78 11.56 2.58
N ARG A 83 -9.50 11.35 2.32
CA ARG A 83 -8.45 11.21 3.33
C ARG A 83 -8.44 12.43 4.25
N GLY A 84 -8.46 13.64 3.67
CA GLY A 84 -8.48 14.88 4.46
C GLY A 84 -9.73 15.03 5.33
N VAL A 85 -10.89 14.50 4.93
CA VAL A 85 -12.11 14.48 5.77
C VAL A 85 -11.93 13.54 6.96
N LEU A 86 -11.43 12.32 6.72
CA LEU A 86 -11.21 11.31 7.76
C LEU A 86 -10.16 11.77 8.78
N GLU A 87 -9.04 12.31 8.31
CA GLU A 87 -7.96 12.79 9.17
C GLU A 87 -8.36 14.00 10.02
N ARG A 88 -9.10 14.95 9.46
CA ARG A 88 -9.64 16.07 10.26
C ARG A 88 -10.60 15.59 11.34
N HIS A 89 -11.43 14.59 11.04
CA HIS A 89 -12.30 13.98 12.03
C HIS A 89 -11.48 13.32 13.14
N ALA A 90 -10.49 12.49 12.78
CA ALA A 90 -9.62 11.78 13.72
C ALA A 90 -8.84 12.76 14.61
N ALA A 91 -8.25 13.80 14.03
CA ALA A 91 -7.55 14.84 14.79
C ALA A 91 -8.49 15.54 15.79
N SER A 92 -9.70 15.90 15.36
CA SER A 92 -10.68 16.52 16.25
C SER A 92 -11.11 15.59 17.39
N ALA A 93 -11.32 14.32 17.10
CA ALA A 93 -11.70 13.31 18.09
C ALA A 93 -10.59 13.09 19.13
N SER A 94 -9.34 12.89 18.68
CA SER A 94 -8.19 12.67 19.56
C SER A 94 -7.89 13.89 20.45
N LEU A 95 -8.03 15.10 19.92
CA LEU A 95 -7.89 16.34 20.69
C LEU A 95 -8.98 16.47 21.77
N LYS A 96 -10.23 16.15 21.44
CA LYS A 96 -11.35 16.17 22.41
C LYS A 96 -11.16 15.11 23.51
N ALA A 97 -10.59 13.96 23.18
CA ALA A 97 -10.24 12.91 24.14
C ALA A 97 -9.02 13.26 25.00
N GLY A 98 -8.31 14.36 24.72
CA GLY A 98 -7.12 14.78 25.42
C GLY A 98 -5.88 13.92 25.19
N ALA A 99 -5.90 13.07 24.17
CA ALA A 99 -4.85 12.12 23.86
C ALA A 99 -4.39 12.16 22.38
N PRO A 100 -4.01 13.33 21.83
CA PRO A 100 -3.52 13.40 20.46
C PRO A 100 -2.18 12.66 20.33
N PRO A 101 -1.96 11.85 19.28
CA PRO A 101 -0.77 10.98 19.16
C PRO A 101 0.46 11.72 18.63
N VAL A 102 0.72 12.94 19.10
CA VAL A 102 1.73 13.86 18.57
C VAL A 102 3.13 13.25 18.61
N ALA A 103 3.50 12.56 19.71
CA ALA A 103 4.84 11.99 19.86
C ALA A 103 5.09 10.86 18.83
N GLN A 104 4.11 9.99 18.62
CA GLN A 104 4.20 8.88 17.66
C GLN A 104 4.24 9.40 16.21
N MET A 105 3.42 10.41 15.89
CA MET A 105 3.42 11.06 14.57
C MET A 105 4.76 11.78 14.31
N ARG A 106 5.34 12.41 15.33
CA ARG A 106 6.67 13.07 15.24
C ARG A 106 7.76 12.04 14.95
N ASP A 107 7.78 10.91 15.67
CA ASP A 107 8.74 9.84 15.42
C ASP A 107 8.67 9.30 13.96
N ALA A 108 7.46 9.05 13.47
CA ALA A 108 7.27 8.62 12.09
C ALA A 108 7.79 9.65 11.07
N LEU A 109 7.52 10.94 11.31
CA LEU A 109 7.96 12.04 10.46
C LEU A 109 9.50 12.21 10.50
N ASP A 110 10.11 12.20 11.67
CA ASP A 110 11.56 12.37 11.82
C ASP A 110 12.31 11.22 11.10
N ARG A 111 11.79 10.00 11.18
CA ARG A 111 12.29 8.85 10.42
C ARG A 111 12.12 9.02 8.91
N GLN A 112 10.97 9.51 8.46
CA GLN A 112 10.69 9.80 7.06
C GLN A 112 11.63 10.90 6.52
N GLU A 113 11.85 11.96 7.28
CA GLU A 113 12.78 13.04 6.92
C GLU A 113 14.23 12.53 6.76
N SER A 114 14.65 11.56 7.59
CA SER A 114 16.00 10.96 7.46
C SER A 114 16.21 10.21 6.14
N LEU A 115 15.12 9.83 5.45
CA LEU A 115 15.15 9.14 4.17
C LEU A 115 15.01 10.09 2.96
N ALA A 116 14.80 11.38 3.14
CA ALA A 116 14.47 12.32 2.08
C ALA A 116 15.52 12.38 0.95
N ASP A 117 16.80 12.14 1.27
CA ASP A 117 17.90 12.11 0.32
C ASP A 117 18.24 10.69 -0.19
N THR A 118 17.53 9.66 0.29
CA THR A 118 17.79 8.26 -0.07
C THR A 118 17.18 7.95 -1.44
N ARG A 119 18.05 7.61 -2.40
CA ARG A 119 17.65 7.31 -3.80
C ARG A 119 17.68 5.81 -4.14
N THR A 120 17.47 4.95 -3.16
CA THR A 120 17.36 3.49 -3.34
C THR A 120 15.90 3.05 -3.39
N ALA A 121 15.63 1.89 -3.99
CA ALA A 121 14.28 1.33 -4.01
C ALA A 121 13.78 0.99 -2.60
N GLU A 122 14.67 0.51 -1.74
CA GLU A 122 14.40 0.22 -0.33
C GLU A 122 14.05 1.48 0.45
N GLY A 123 14.81 2.56 0.27
CA GLY A 123 14.53 3.85 0.90
C GLY A 123 13.22 4.47 0.43
N ALA A 124 12.90 4.36 -0.86
CA ALA A 124 11.62 4.82 -1.39
C ALA A 124 10.44 4.03 -0.80
N LYS A 125 10.60 2.71 -0.65
CA LYS A 125 9.59 1.87 -0.01
C LYS A 125 9.40 2.26 1.46
N GLU A 126 10.48 2.38 2.22
CA GLU A 126 10.43 2.76 3.63
C GLU A 126 9.82 4.15 3.83
N PHE A 127 10.11 5.10 2.94
CA PHE A 127 9.50 6.44 2.94
C PHE A 127 7.97 6.36 2.80
N ILE A 128 7.47 5.53 1.87
CA ILE A 128 6.02 5.33 1.66
C ILE A 128 5.38 4.62 2.87
N ASP A 129 6.05 3.62 3.42
CA ASP A 129 5.56 2.88 4.60
C ASP A 129 5.44 3.81 5.82
N LEU A 130 6.40 4.73 6.02
CA LEU A 130 6.38 5.74 7.09
C LEU A 130 5.31 6.81 6.86
N ASP A 131 5.05 7.23 5.61
CA ASP A 131 3.93 8.11 5.27
C ASP A 131 2.60 7.45 5.66
N GLY A 132 2.41 6.20 5.26
CA GLY A 132 1.23 5.42 5.64
C GLY A 132 1.09 5.29 7.16
N LEU A 133 2.17 5.01 7.88
CA LEU A 133 2.19 4.92 9.33
C LEU A 133 1.80 6.24 10.01
N PHE A 134 2.34 7.37 9.55
CA PHE A 134 2.01 8.69 10.08
C PHE A 134 0.51 8.96 10.06
N HIS A 135 -0.14 8.68 8.93
CA HIS A 135 -1.57 8.87 8.78
C HIS A 135 -2.40 7.84 9.54
N GLN A 136 -1.95 6.59 9.59
CA GLN A 136 -2.61 5.52 10.34
C GLN A 136 -2.65 5.81 11.84
N ILE A 137 -1.54 6.29 12.42
CA ILE A 137 -1.46 6.70 13.84
C ILE A 137 -2.56 7.72 14.17
N LEU A 138 -2.79 8.68 13.28
CA LEU A 138 -3.82 9.71 13.49
C LEU A 138 -5.23 9.11 13.42
N VAL A 139 -5.51 8.24 12.46
CA VAL A 139 -6.82 7.61 12.29
C VAL A 139 -7.13 6.68 13.48
N ASP A 140 -6.16 5.89 13.91
CA ASP A 140 -6.30 4.97 15.07
C ASP A 140 -6.60 5.74 16.37
N ALA A 141 -6.04 6.94 16.53
CA ALA A 141 -6.29 7.79 17.68
C ALA A 141 -7.74 8.32 17.78
N ALA A 142 -8.55 8.16 16.73
CA ALA A 142 -10.00 8.46 16.78
C ALA A 142 -10.77 7.44 17.63
N GLY A 143 -10.19 6.29 17.98
CA GLY A 143 -10.82 5.24 18.79
C GLY A 143 -11.96 4.54 18.06
N SER A 144 -11.96 4.51 16.71
CA SER A 144 -12.94 3.78 15.92
C SER A 144 -12.61 2.29 15.94
N GLU A 145 -13.59 1.45 16.25
CA GLU A 145 -13.47 -0.03 16.19
C GLU A 145 -13.87 -0.59 14.79
N LEU A 146 -13.89 0.24 13.76
CA LEU A 146 -14.25 -0.13 12.39
C LEU A 146 -13.06 -0.72 11.63
#